data_27fa7e19257313f0231a8d44f9e56d16
#
_entry.id   27fa7e19257313f0231a8d44f9e56d16
#
_cell.length_a   1.000
_cell.length_b   1.000
_cell.length_c   1.000
_cell.angle_alpha   90.00
_cell.angle_beta   90.00
_cell.angle_gamma   90.00
#
_symmetry.space_group_name_H-M   'P 1'
#
loop_
_entity.id
_entity.type
_entity.pdbx_description
1 polymer ?
#
loop_
_entity_poly.entity_id
_entity_poly.type
_entity_poly.pdbx_seq_one_letter_code
_entity_poly.pdbx_strand_id
1 'polypeptide(L)' 'MEEQNIYPPGSLVQVTSYSPFRGLNGTIQKVDTISDDGEEPFCYYLVDLEGLQTKEPLWFEYTEVELITTPLVALEA' A
#
# COMPACT_ATOMS: atom_id res chain seq x y z
N MET A 1 22.81 2.15 2.41
CA MET A 1 21.98 1.66 2.71
C MET A 1 20.71 2.17 2.37
N GLU A 2 19.93 1.51 1.79
CA GLU A 2 18.77 1.95 1.39
C GLU A 2 17.70 1.56 2.26
N GLU A 3 16.78 2.32 2.55
CA GLU A 3 15.71 1.94 3.30
C GLU A 3 14.52 1.88 2.49
N GLN A 4 13.68 0.88 2.61
CA GLN A 4 12.49 0.83 1.88
C GLN A 4 11.52 1.78 2.45
N ASN A 5 10.83 2.53 1.65
CA ASN A 5 9.81 3.41 2.10
C ASN A 5 8.54 2.65 2.24
N ILE A 6 8.24 2.19 3.42
CA ILE A 6 7.04 1.44 3.68
C ILE A 6 5.99 2.39 4.17
N TYR A 7 4.87 2.43 3.48
CA TYR A 7 3.79 3.35 3.83
C TYR A 7 3.02 2.79 5.02
N PRO A 8 2.71 3.60 5.99
CA PRO A 8 2.01 3.08 7.18
C PRO A 8 0.53 2.84 6.89
N PRO A 9 -0.15 2.06 7.71
CA PRO A 9 -1.58 1.90 7.59
C PRO A 9 -2.27 3.26 7.70
N GLY A 10 -3.30 3.46 6.97
CA GLY A 10 -4.00 4.73 6.90
C GLY A 10 -3.53 5.61 5.76
N SER A 11 -2.46 5.23 5.08
CA SER A 11 -1.98 6.00 3.94
C SER A 11 -2.93 5.89 2.78
N LEU A 12 -3.06 6.97 2.02
CA LEU A 12 -3.87 6.95 0.81
C LEU A 12 -2.94 6.67 -0.35
N VAL A 13 -3.25 5.70 -1.15
CA VAL A 13 -2.42 5.30 -2.28
C VAL A 13 -3.26 5.18 -3.54
N GLN A 14 -2.58 5.12 -4.67
CA GLN A 14 -3.24 4.92 -5.95
C GLN A 14 -2.61 3.73 -6.61
N VAL A 15 -3.41 2.88 -7.21
CA VAL A 15 -2.91 1.71 -7.91
C VAL A 15 -2.34 2.17 -9.23
N THR A 16 -1.07 1.86 -9.46
CA THR A 16 -0.40 2.25 -10.68
C THR A 16 0.03 1.08 -11.52
N SER A 17 -0.18 -0.14 -11.04
CA SER A 17 0.22 -1.30 -11.79
C SER A 17 -0.73 -1.53 -12.94
N TYR A 18 -0.30 -2.36 -13.88
CA TYR A 18 -1.12 -2.63 -15.05
C TYR A 18 -2.12 -3.67 -14.66
N SER A 19 -3.25 -3.29 -14.21
CA SER A 19 -4.28 -4.18 -13.71
C SER A 19 -5.63 -3.52 -13.85
N PRO A 20 -6.69 -4.28 -13.64
CA PRO A 20 -8.02 -3.69 -13.73
C PRO A 20 -8.27 -2.58 -12.72
N PHE A 21 -7.45 -2.51 -11.67
CA PHE A 21 -7.66 -1.52 -10.65
C PHE A 21 -6.81 -0.27 -10.87
N ARG A 22 -6.09 -0.20 -11.97
CA ARG A 22 -5.19 0.91 -12.19
C ARG A 22 -5.95 2.22 -12.13
N GLY A 23 -5.40 3.17 -11.45
CA GLY A 23 -6.02 4.49 -11.32
C GLY A 23 -6.96 4.66 -10.16
N LEU A 24 -7.29 3.58 -9.47
CA LEU A 24 -8.17 3.70 -8.32
C LEU A 24 -7.36 4.06 -7.08
N ASN A 25 -7.99 4.78 -6.18
CA ASN A 25 -7.37 5.18 -4.94
C ASN A 25 -7.87 4.30 -3.82
N GLY A 26 -7.10 4.17 -2.81
CA GLY A 26 -7.51 3.38 -1.66
C GLY A 26 -6.70 3.70 -0.45
N THR A 27 -7.08 3.10 0.67
CA THR A 27 -6.44 3.33 1.95
C THR A 27 -5.82 2.03 2.42
N ILE A 28 -4.57 2.10 2.85
CA ILE A 28 -3.87 0.93 3.34
C ILE A 28 -4.45 0.55 4.70
N GLN A 29 -4.87 -0.70 4.83
CA GLN A 29 -5.39 -1.18 6.08
C GLN A 29 -4.36 -1.98 6.84
N LYS A 30 -3.51 -2.72 6.16
CA LYS A 30 -2.49 -3.52 6.79
C LYS A 30 -1.25 -3.55 5.94
N VAL A 31 -0.12 -3.77 6.55
CA VAL A 31 1.14 -3.90 5.85
C VAL A 31 1.78 -5.21 6.29
N ASP A 32 2.18 -6.01 5.32
CA ASP A 32 2.78 -7.28 5.61
C ASP A 32 4.14 -7.31 4.93
N THR A 33 5.20 -7.55 5.65
CA THR A 33 6.51 -7.58 5.07
C THR A 33 7.06 -8.99 5.16
N ILE A 34 7.68 -9.43 4.08
CA ILE A 34 8.24 -10.74 4.00
C ILE A 34 9.69 -10.60 3.65
N SER A 35 10.56 -11.22 4.42
CA SER A 35 11.96 -11.10 4.17
C SER A 35 12.58 -12.46 4.15
N ASP A 36 13.31 -12.79 3.09
CA ASP A 36 13.98 -14.04 2.99
C ASP A 36 15.43 -13.84 3.24
N ASP A 37 16.13 -14.88 3.56
CA ASP A 37 17.51 -14.79 3.81
C ASP A 37 18.24 -14.24 2.63
N GLY A 38 18.95 -13.19 2.80
CA GLY A 38 19.78 -12.68 1.76
C GLY A 38 19.08 -11.99 0.64
N GLU A 39 17.78 -11.81 0.77
CA GLU A 39 17.07 -11.15 -0.27
C GLU A 39 16.47 -9.90 0.23
N GLU A 40 16.11 -9.03 -0.63
CA GLU A 40 15.47 -7.82 -0.24
C GLU A 40 14.09 -8.12 0.25
N PRO A 41 13.63 -7.47 1.26
CA PRO A 41 12.30 -7.72 1.75
C PRO A 41 11.23 -7.26 0.80
N PHE A 42 10.12 -7.96 0.78
CA PHE A 42 8.97 -7.54 0.01
C PHE A 42 7.94 -7.04 0.96
N CYS A 43 7.15 -6.11 0.50
CA CYS A 43 6.08 -5.54 1.29
C CYS A 43 4.79 -5.64 0.53
N TYR A 44 3.74 -6.07 1.19
CA TYR A 44 2.42 -6.14 0.59
C TYR A 44 1.50 -5.27 1.40
N TYR A 45 0.61 -4.59 0.72
CA TYR A 45 -0.35 -3.71 1.38
C TYR A 45 -1.75 -4.23 1.17
N LEU A 46 -2.52 -4.29 2.23
CA LEU A 46 -3.94 -4.61 2.12
C LEU A 46 -4.65 -3.28 1.97
N VAL A 47 -5.24 -3.06 0.80
CA VAL A 47 -5.78 -1.76 0.43
C VAL A 47 -7.28 -1.84 0.23
N ASP A 48 -7.98 -0.91 0.85
CA ASP A 48 -9.42 -0.82 0.69
C ASP A 48 -9.67 0.18 -0.42
N LEU A 49 -9.99 -0.29 -1.61
CA LEU A 49 -10.13 0.57 -2.77
C LEU A 49 -11.48 1.24 -2.79
N GLU A 50 -11.50 2.47 -3.27
CA GLU A 50 -12.73 3.21 -3.39
C GLU A 50 -13.35 2.95 -4.72
N GLY A 51 -14.62 2.96 -4.78
CA GLY A 51 -15.31 2.83 -6.04
C GLY A 51 -15.63 1.41 -6.47
N LEU A 52 -15.27 0.43 -5.67
CA LEU A 52 -15.59 -0.92 -6.03
C LEU A 52 -16.90 -1.32 -5.40
N GLN A 53 -17.62 -2.22 -6.08
CA GLN A 53 -18.86 -2.68 -5.52
C GLN A 53 -18.61 -3.59 -4.34
N THR A 54 -17.53 -4.34 -4.36
CA THR A 54 -17.23 -5.22 -3.25
C THR A 54 -16.49 -4.41 -2.22
N LYS A 55 -16.68 -4.69 -0.96
CA LYS A 55 -16.03 -3.96 0.06
C LYS A 55 -14.85 -4.70 0.64
N GLU A 56 -14.42 -5.73 -0.01
CA GLU A 56 -13.30 -6.49 0.50
C GLU A 56 -12.00 -5.88 0.08
N PRO A 57 -11.06 -5.68 0.99
CA PRO A 57 -9.78 -5.12 0.60
C PRO A 57 -8.95 -6.12 -0.18
N LEU A 58 -8.01 -5.61 -0.94
CA LEU A 58 -7.17 -6.44 -1.78
C LEU A 58 -5.72 -6.22 -1.46
N TRP A 59 -4.92 -7.27 -1.67
CA TRP A 59 -3.49 -7.19 -1.42
C TRP A 59 -2.76 -6.72 -2.67
N PHE A 60 -1.84 -5.79 -2.50
CA PHE A 60 -1.00 -5.31 -3.60
C PHE A 60 0.45 -5.31 -3.16
N GLU A 61 1.35 -5.58 -4.09
CA GLU A 61 2.76 -5.47 -3.79
C GLU A 61 3.13 -4.00 -3.70
N TYR A 62 4.21 -3.71 -2.98
CA TYR A 62 4.59 -2.34 -2.77
C TYR A 62 4.88 -1.61 -4.07
N THR A 63 5.24 -2.32 -5.13
CA THR A 63 5.52 -1.68 -6.40
C THR A 63 4.27 -1.41 -7.20
N GLU A 64 3.11 -1.88 -6.75
CA GLU A 64 1.90 -1.71 -7.51
C GLU A 64 1.10 -0.49 -7.11
N VAL A 65 1.49 0.18 -6.07
CA VAL A 65 0.77 1.36 -5.60
C VAL A 65 1.75 2.49 -5.32
N GLU A 66 1.25 3.71 -5.41
CA GLU A 66 2.06 4.88 -5.09
C GLU A 66 1.37 5.68 -4.02
N LEU A 67 2.16 6.28 -3.16
CA LEU A 67 1.61 7.04 -2.05
C LEU A 67 1.03 8.36 -2.53
N ILE A 68 -0.16 8.71 -2.08
CA ILE A 68 -0.75 10.00 -2.31
C ILE A 68 -0.55 10.86 -1.08
N THR A 69 -0.98 10.39 0.09
CA THR A 69 -0.77 11.13 1.31
C THR A 69 -0.62 10.16 2.45
N THR A 70 0.06 10.60 3.50
CA THR A 70 0.18 9.81 4.70
C THR A 70 -0.92 10.23 5.67
N PRO A 71 -1.19 9.45 6.68
CA PRO A 71 -2.24 9.80 7.63
C PRO A 71 -1.86 11.04 8.41
N LEU A 72 -2.82 11.90 8.62
CA LEU A 72 -2.56 13.08 9.36
C LEU A 72 -2.22 12.79 10.78
N VAL A 73 -2.71 11.74 11.30
CA VAL A 73 -2.50 11.42 12.67
C VAL A 73 -1.03 11.23 12.92
N ALA A 74 -0.28 10.91 11.94
CA ALA A 74 1.11 10.73 12.13
C ALA A 74 1.81 12.00 12.49
N LEU A 75 1.21 13.11 12.29
CA LEU A 75 1.83 14.34 12.60
C LEU A 75 1.69 14.74 13.99
N GLU A 76 0.91 14.02 14.74
CA GLU A 76 0.72 14.38 16.01
C GLU A 76 1.84 14.24 16.78
N ALA A 77 2.67 13.80 16.69
CA ALA A 77 3.78 13.56 17.49
C ALA A 77 4.17 14.55 18.42
#